data_55a585b3bcd262eeeeab393d83f3bab9
#
_entry.id   55a585b3bcd262eeeeab393d83f3bab9
#
_cell.length_a   1.000
_cell.length_b   1.000
_cell.length_c   1.000
_cell.angle_alpha   90.00
_cell.angle_beta   90.00
_cell.angle_gamma   90.00
#
_symmetry.space_group_name_H-M   'P 1'
#
loop_
_entity.id
_entity.type
_entity.pdbx_description
1 polymer ?
#
loop_
_entity_poly.entity_id
_entity_poly.type
_entity_poly.pdbx_seq_one_letter_code
_entity_poly.pdbx_strand_id
1 'polypeptide(L)'
;LACKMVRGFTRDSAVDIGFMYVLESVGSLIGGLLFTFVLVSRFQPFAITLILDCFLFLNIFLILLFLEKRFFKKGHSFACLLLFFVAFILLVSGTVNKIDNYFINARWKSSNPDIRLLESIDSRYENIVIGVRDDQYSVFGNGQYNFAFPDDYENSQIAHLVMTQHPAPKRVLLIGGGMGGLIREVLKHTIGELHYIELDPVLIESTKKYLPPGELEALSDKRVKIF
;
A
#
# COMPACT_ATOMS: atom_id res chain seq x y z
N LEU A 1 -14.62 1.53 33.55
CA LEU A 1 -15.67 0.55 33.22
C LEU A 1 -15.09 -0.85 33.22
N ALA A 2 -13.99 -1.12 32.53
CA ALA A 2 -13.32 -2.42 32.45
C ALA A 2 -12.93 -2.97 33.83
N CYS A 3 -12.28 -2.16 34.70
CA CYS A 3 -11.97 -2.56 36.07
C CYS A 3 -13.21 -2.91 36.92
N LYS A 4 -14.38 -2.32 36.60
CA LYS A 4 -15.65 -2.62 37.30
C LYS A 4 -16.26 -3.95 36.86
N MET A 5 -15.96 -4.39 35.64
CA MET A 5 -16.37 -5.70 35.10
C MET A 5 -15.54 -6.85 35.66
N VAL A 6 -14.25 -6.60 35.89
CA VAL A 6 -13.28 -7.60 36.42
C VAL A 6 -13.34 -7.71 37.96
N ARG A 7 -13.94 -6.76 38.66
CA ARG A 7 -14.01 -6.66 40.12
C ARG A 7 -14.67 -7.86 40.83
N GLY A 8 -15.06 -8.91 40.11
CA GLY A 8 -15.58 -10.15 40.65
C GLY A 8 -14.57 -11.29 40.69
N PHE A 9 -13.37 -11.13 40.11
CA PHE A 9 -12.41 -12.22 39.95
C PHE A 9 -11.34 -12.27 41.04
N THR A 10 -10.95 -11.12 41.62
CA THR A 10 -9.97 -11.08 42.72
C THR A 10 -10.38 -10.12 43.81
N ARG A 11 -9.87 -10.33 45.05
CA ARG A 11 -10.11 -9.44 46.18
C ARG A 11 -9.16 -8.25 46.23
N ASP A 12 -8.14 -8.22 45.36
CA ASP A 12 -7.12 -7.18 45.32
C ASP A 12 -7.23 -6.32 44.07
N SER A 13 -7.59 -5.05 44.23
CA SER A 13 -7.77 -4.11 43.12
C SER A 13 -6.49 -3.81 42.33
N ALA A 14 -5.30 -3.96 42.95
CA ALA A 14 -4.04 -3.77 42.25
C ALA A 14 -3.73 -4.88 41.26
N VAL A 15 -4.07 -6.13 41.63
CA VAL A 15 -3.95 -7.30 40.72
C VAL A 15 -4.89 -7.19 39.55
N ASP A 16 -6.14 -6.73 39.77
CA ASP A 16 -7.11 -6.52 38.68
C ASP A 16 -6.62 -5.48 37.68
N ILE A 17 -6.05 -4.37 38.16
CA ILE A 17 -5.49 -3.32 37.30
C ILE A 17 -4.31 -3.88 36.50
N GLY A 18 -3.36 -4.57 37.16
CA GLY A 18 -2.22 -5.20 36.50
C GLY A 18 -2.63 -6.18 35.40
N PHE A 19 -3.64 -7.03 35.67
CA PHE A 19 -4.17 -7.97 34.70
C PHE A 19 -4.78 -7.28 33.48
N MET A 20 -5.49 -6.16 33.67
CA MET A 20 -6.03 -5.38 32.57
C MET A 20 -4.93 -4.81 31.66
N TYR A 21 -3.84 -4.30 32.22
CA TYR A 21 -2.70 -3.82 31.41
C TYR A 21 -2.04 -4.96 30.62
N VAL A 22 -1.93 -6.15 31.21
CA VAL A 22 -1.40 -7.32 30.50
C VAL A 22 -2.31 -7.69 29.32
N LEU A 23 -3.63 -7.75 29.54
CA LEU A 23 -4.60 -8.04 28.46
C LEU A 23 -4.56 -6.99 27.34
N GLU A 24 -4.47 -5.71 27.70
CA GLU A 24 -4.35 -4.61 26.74
C GLU A 24 -3.06 -4.75 25.93
N SER A 25 -1.92 -5.01 26.57
CA SER A 25 -0.63 -5.18 25.90
C SER A 25 -0.62 -6.38 24.95
N VAL A 26 -1.16 -7.51 25.39
CA VAL A 26 -1.29 -8.72 24.56
C VAL A 26 -2.24 -8.47 23.39
N GLY A 27 -3.38 -7.82 23.65
CA GLY A 27 -4.35 -7.46 22.60
C GLY A 27 -3.74 -6.52 21.55
N SER A 28 -2.99 -5.52 21.99
CA SER A 28 -2.29 -4.58 21.11
C SER A 28 -1.22 -5.27 20.26
N LEU A 29 -0.44 -6.20 20.85
CA LEU A 29 0.55 -6.98 20.12
C LEU A 29 -0.11 -7.84 19.03
N ILE A 30 -1.12 -8.61 19.39
CA ILE A 30 -1.86 -9.47 18.45
C ILE A 30 -2.54 -8.62 17.37
N GLY A 31 -3.21 -7.54 17.77
CA GLY A 31 -3.88 -6.62 16.84
C GLY A 31 -2.89 -5.98 15.86
N GLY A 32 -1.74 -5.53 16.33
CA GLY A 32 -0.68 -4.95 15.50
C GLY A 32 -0.12 -5.95 14.47
N LEU A 33 0.13 -7.20 14.91
CA LEU A 33 0.59 -8.26 14.00
C LEU A 33 -0.47 -8.59 12.93
N LEU A 34 -1.73 -8.76 13.32
CA LEU A 34 -2.82 -9.02 12.38
C LEU A 34 -3.03 -7.85 11.43
N PHE A 35 -2.97 -6.61 11.92
CA PHE A 35 -3.09 -5.42 11.10
C PHE A 35 -1.99 -5.37 10.03
N THR A 36 -0.72 -5.50 10.45
CA THR A 36 0.44 -5.36 9.57
C THR A 36 0.56 -6.50 8.55
N PHE A 37 0.44 -7.75 9.01
CA PHE A 37 0.72 -8.90 8.16
C PHE A 37 -0.50 -9.44 7.39
N VAL A 38 -1.71 -9.12 7.84
CA VAL A 38 -2.93 -9.65 7.22
C VAL A 38 -3.76 -8.54 6.58
N LEU A 39 -4.11 -7.49 7.33
CA LEU A 39 -5.03 -6.47 6.82
C LEU A 39 -4.36 -5.59 5.75
N VAL A 40 -3.23 -4.96 6.08
CA VAL A 40 -2.53 -4.05 5.16
C VAL A 40 -2.04 -4.77 3.90
N SER A 41 -1.68 -6.06 4.01
CA SER A 41 -1.17 -6.82 2.87
C SER A 41 -2.25 -7.31 1.88
N ARG A 42 -3.54 -7.28 2.27
CA ARG A 42 -4.64 -7.90 1.48
C ARG A 42 -5.81 -6.99 1.17
N PHE A 43 -5.96 -5.91 1.91
CA PHE A 43 -7.13 -5.04 1.80
C PHE A 43 -6.73 -3.59 1.59
N GLN A 44 -7.55 -2.88 0.84
CA GLN A 44 -7.43 -1.43 0.66
C GLN A 44 -7.82 -0.68 1.96
N PRO A 45 -7.33 0.55 2.17
CA PRO A 45 -7.54 1.30 3.42
C PRO A 45 -9.02 1.43 3.83
N PHE A 46 -9.92 1.66 2.87
CA PHE A 46 -11.35 1.78 3.16
C PHE A 46 -11.97 0.45 3.61
N ALA A 47 -11.56 -0.67 3.00
CA ALA A 47 -11.98 -2.00 3.43
C ALA A 47 -11.50 -2.31 4.85
N ILE A 48 -10.26 -1.95 5.18
CA ILE A 48 -9.69 -2.12 6.53
C ILE A 48 -10.52 -1.35 7.55
N THR A 49 -10.88 -0.09 7.24
CA THR A 49 -11.74 0.73 8.12
C THR A 49 -13.07 0.04 8.40
N LEU A 50 -13.76 -0.46 7.35
CA LEU A 50 -15.04 -1.17 7.53
C LEU A 50 -14.90 -2.47 8.32
N ILE A 51 -13.80 -3.22 8.14
CA ILE A 51 -13.51 -4.41 8.94
C ILE A 51 -13.39 -4.03 10.42
N LEU A 52 -12.62 -2.98 10.73
CA LEU A 52 -12.45 -2.50 12.10
C LEU A 52 -13.76 -1.97 12.69
N ASP A 53 -14.59 -1.26 11.90
CA ASP A 53 -15.92 -0.82 12.31
C ASP A 53 -16.85 -1.99 12.64
N CYS A 54 -16.82 -3.05 11.83
CA CYS A 54 -17.58 -4.28 12.14
C CYS A 54 -17.15 -4.87 13.49
N PHE A 55 -15.84 -4.97 13.76
CA PHE A 55 -15.34 -5.43 15.05
C PHE A 55 -15.76 -4.52 16.20
N LEU A 56 -15.68 -3.21 15.99
CA LEU A 56 -16.08 -2.22 17.00
C LEU A 56 -17.56 -2.31 17.34
N PHE A 57 -18.44 -2.29 16.34
CA PHE A 57 -19.90 -2.40 16.57
C PHE A 57 -20.31 -3.71 17.19
N LEU A 58 -19.68 -4.82 16.79
CA LEU A 58 -19.91 -6.13 17.41
C LEU A 58 -19.50 -6.14 18.89
N ASN A 59 -18.33 -5.57 19.22
CA ASN A 59 -17.87 -5.46 20.61
C ASN A 59 -18.80 -4.59 21.44
N ILE A 60 -19.22 -3.43 20.93
CA ILE A 60 -20.16 -2.55 21.62
C ILE A 60 -21.49 -3.29 21.85
N PHE A 61 -21.99 -3.99 20.84
CA PHE A 61 -23.23 -4.78 20.96
C PHE A 61 -23.12 -5.86 22.04
N LEU A 62 -22.01 -6.62 22.06
CA LEU A 62 -21.77 -7.65 23.09
C LEU A 62 -21.70 -7.02 24.49
N ILE A 63 -20.97 -5.91 24.65
CA ILE A 63 -20.90 -5.20 25.93
C ILE A 63 -22.31 -4.76 26.38
N LEU A 64 -23.13 -4.23 25.47
CA LEU A 64 -24.49 -3.81 25.79
C LEU A 64 -25.42 -4.99 26.17
N LEU A 65 -25.17 -6.18 25.64
CA LEU A 65 -25.91 -7.40 26.05
C LEU A 65 -25.54 -7.87 27.47
N PHE A 66 -24.25 -7.72 27.86
CA PHE A 66 -23.76 -8.17 29.17
C PHE A 66 -23.92 -7.13 30.27
N LEU A 67 -24.00 -5.83 29.94
CA LEU A 67 -24.28 -4.77 30.90
C LEU A 67 -25.77 -4.75 31.23
N GLU A 68 -26.09 -5.10 32.49
CA GLU A 68 -27.47 -5.15 32.99
C GLU A 68 -28.31 -3.92 32.62
N LYS A 69 -29.48 -4.21 32.18
CA LYS A 69 -30.76 -3.55 31.84
C LYS A 69 -31.02 -2.09 32.27
N ARG A 70 -30.17 -1.44 33.08
CA ARG A 70 -30.54 -0.17 33.75
C ARG A 70 -30.06 1.10 33.02
N PHE A 71 -29.08 1.03 32.14
CA PHE A 71 -28.47 2.21 31.54
C PHE A 71 -28.70 2.41 30.05
N PHE A 72 -29.05 1.38 29.29
CA PHE A 72 -29.19 1.50 27.85
C PHE A 72 -30.61 1.17 27.38
N LYS A 73 -31.26 2.12 26.73
CA LYS A 73 -32.52 1.90 26.03
C LYS A 73 -32.27 0.91 24.89
N LYS A 74 -33.23 0.00 24.63
CA LYS A 74 -33.18 -1.00 23.53
C LYS A 74 -32.79 -0.42 22.17
N GLY A 75 -33.02 0.89 21.95
CA GLY A 75 -32.63 1.59 20.74
C GLY A 75 -31.13 1.65 20.44
N HIS A 76 -30.26 1.71 21.47
CA HIS A 76 -28.79 1.78 21.25
C HIS A 76 -28.24 0.43 20.75
N SER A 77 -28.69 -0.68 21.32
CA SER A 77 -28.30 -2.02 20.87
C SER A 77 -28.77 -2.27 19.43
N PHE A 78 -29.98 -1.83 19.10
CA PHE A 78 -30.50 -1.93 17.73
C PHE A 78 -29.69 -1.06 16.75
N ALA A 79 -29.32 0.17 17.14
CA ALA A 79 -28.50 1.04 16.32
C ALA A 79 -27.12 0.44 16.03
N CYS A 80 -26.45 -0.14 17.05
CA CYS A 80 -25.16 -0.81 16.85
C CYS A 80 -25.26 -2.00 15.91
N LEU A 81 -26.33 -2.80 16.04
CA LEU A 81 -26.56 -3.94 15.17
C LEU A 81 -26.85 -3.49 13.73
N LEU A 82 -27.63 -2.44 13.55
CA LEU A 82 -27.92 -1.86 12.25
C LEU A 82 -26.63 -1.35 11.58
N LEU A 83 -25.79 -0.61 12.30
CA LEU A 83 -24.52 -0.09 11.79
C LEU A 83 -23.56 -1.23 11.43
N PHE A 84 -23.49 -2.28 12.25
CA PHE A 84 -22.74 -3.50 11.91
C PHE A 84 -23.18 -4.10 10.57
N PHE A 85 -24.51 -4.29 10.39
CA PHE A 85 -25.03 -4.86 9.15
C PHE A 85 -24.80 -3.94 7.94
N VAL A 86 -24.92 -2.63 8.10
CA VAL A 86 -24.61 -1.67 7.03
C VAL A 86 -23.14 -1.76 6.63
N ALA A 87 -22.21 -1.73 7.59
CA ALA A 87 -20.77 -1.86 7.31
C ALA A 87 -20.47 -3.23 6.66
N PHE A 88 -21.06 -4.31 7.16
CA PHE A 88 -20.90 -5.65 6.61
C PHE A 88 -21.43 -5.78 5.18
N ILE A 89 -22.62 -5.23 4.90
CA ILE A 89 -23.19 -5.23 3.55
C ILE A 89 -22.31 -4.42 2.59
N LEU A 90 -21.82 -3.26 3.00
CA LEU A 90 -20.89 -2.46 2.20
C LEU A 90 -19.62 -3.25 1.87
N LEU A 91 -19.07 -3.96 2.86
CA LEU A 91 -17.87 -4.77 2.69
C LEU A 91 -18.07 -5.91 1.68
N VAL A 92 -19.20 -6.63 1.77
CA VAL A 92 -19.47 -7.81 0.92
C VAL A 92 -19.98 -7.43 -0.46
N SER A 93 -20.64 -6.28 -0.61
CA SER A 93 -21.27 -5.86 -1.89
C SER A 93 -20.28 -5.44 -2.99
N GLY A 94 -18.98 -5.37 -2.69
CA GLY A 94 -17.97 -4.85 -3.63
C GLY A 94 -18.07 -3.33 -3.87
N THR A 95 -18.96 -2.64 -3.16
CA THR A 95 -19.14 -1.18 -3.25
C THR A 95 -17.89 -0.43 -2.77
N VAL A 96 -17.14 -1.04 -1.84
CA VAL A 96 -15.87 -0.53 -1.31
C VAL A 96 -14.90 -0.18 -2.44
N ASN A 97 -14.67 -1.11 -3.37
CA ASN A 97 -13.74 -0.89 -4.49
C ASN A 97 -14.19 0.28 -5.39
N LYS A 98 -15.49 0.46 -5.56
CA LYS A 98 -16.03 1.60 -6.35
C LYS A 98 -15.81 2.93 -5.63
N ILE A 99 -15.98 2.94 -4.33
CA ILE A 99 -15.75 4.12 -3.48
C ILE A 99 -14.27 4.48 -3.48
N ASP A 100 -13.38 3.50 -3.25
CA ASP A 100 -11.93 3.72 -3.30
C ASP A 100 -11.48 4.26 -4.64
N ASN A 101 -11.91 3.64 -5.74
CA ASN A 101 -11.61 4.11 -7.09
C ASN A 101 -12.13 5.53 -7.35
N TYR A 102 -13.31 5.87 -6.84
CA TYR A 102 -13.83 7.24 -6.96
C TYR A 102 -12.94 8.24 -6.22
N PHE A 103 -12.54 7.96 -4.98
CA PHE A 103 -11.67 8.85 -4.21
C PHE A 103 -10.26 8.94 -4.78
N ILE A 104 -9.69 7.83 -5.26
CA ILE A 104 -8.41 7.81 -5.95
C ILE A 104 -8.45 8.72 -7.17
N ASN A 105 -9.46 8.55 -8.03
CA ASN A 105 -9.62 9.37 -9.24
C ASN A 105 -9.87 10.85 -8.91
N ALA A 106 -10.71 11.14 -7.91
CA ALA A 106 -11.00 12.51 -7.50
C ALA A 106 -9.75 13.23 -6.97
N ARG A 107 -8.99 12.55 -6.08
CA ARG A 107 -7.72 13.05 -5.57
C ARG A 107 -6.70 13.26 -6.68
N TRP A 108 -6.55 12.27 -7.56
CA TRP A 108 -5.62 12.35 -8.69
C TRP A 108 -5.93 13.53 -9.59
N LYS A 109 -7.18 13.66 -10.02
CA LYS A 109 -7.63 14.76 -10.88
C LYS A 109 -7.44 16.14 -10.27
N SER A 110 -7.54 16.23 -8.93
CA SER A 110 -7.29 17.49 -8.22
C SER A 110 -5.80 17.88 -8.22
N SER A 111 -4.90 16.90 -8.13
CA SER A 111 -3.46 17.12 -8.06
C SER A 111 -2.79 17.15 -9.43
N ASN A 112 -3.32 16.38 -10.38
CA ASN A 112 -2.74 16.19 -11.72
C ASN A 112 -3.85 16.28 -12.80
N PRO A 113 -4.42 17.49 -13.04
CA PRO A 113 -5.58 17.65 -13.91
C PRO A 113 -5.32 17.24 -15.36
N ASP A 114 -4.07 17.39 -15.84
CA ASP A 114 -3.67 17.15 -17.23
C ASP A 114 -3.15 15.72 -17.47
N ILE A 115 -3.00 14.91 -16.43
CA ILE A 115 -2.48 13.55 -16.51
C ILE A 115 -3.62 12.57 -16.25
N ARG A 116 -3.95 11.75 -17.23
CA ARG A 116 -4.99 10.71 -17.08
C ARG A 116 -4.46 9.56 -16.25
N LEU A 117 -5.14 9.24 -15.16
CA LEU A 117 -4.84 8.07 -14.33
C LEU A 117 -5.06 6.78 -15.12
N LEU A 118 -4.09 5.90 -15.12
CA LEU A 118 -4.19 4.55 -15.68
C LEU A 118 -4.32 3.49 -14.58
N GLU A 119 -3.44 3.55 -13.60
CA GLU A 119 -3.37 2.56 -12.54
C GLU A 119 -2.92 3.21 -11.22
N SER A 120 -3.45 2.75 -10.10
CA SER A 120 -2.99 3.08 -8.76
C SER A 120 -2.96 1.79 -7.94
N ILE A 121 -1.78 1.41 -7.46
CA ILE A 121 -1.53 0.15 -6.75
C ILE A 121 -0.78 0.46 -5.47
N ASP A 122 -1.25 -0.10 -4.37
CA ASP A 122 -0.51 -0.10 -3.11
C ASP A 122 0.41 -1.32 -3.06
N SER A 123 1.70 -1.07 -2.96
CA SER A 123 2.70 -2.09 -2.68
C SER A 123 3.00 -2.14 -1.18
N ARG A 124 3.95 -2.96 -0.79
CA ARG A 124 4.47 -2.99 0.58
C ARG A 124 5.29 -1.73 0.92
N TYR A 125 5.80 -1.03 -0.09
CA TYR A 125 6.77 0.05 0.07
C TYR A 125 6.14 1.42 -0.21
N GLU A 126 5.29 1.49 -1.24
CA GLU A 126 4.69 2.76 -1.66
C GLU A 126 3.36 2.57 -2.41
N ASN A 127 2.60 3.65 -2.53
CA ASN A 127 1.50 3.73 -3.48
C ASN A 127 2.05 4.12 -4.84
N ILE A 128 2.03 3.19 -5.79
CA ILE A 128 2.49 3.39 -7.16
C ILE A 128 1.32 3.88 -8.01
N VAL A 129 1.50 5.01 -8.66
CA VAL A 129 0.50 5.56 -9.57
C VAL A 129 1.12 5.74 -10.95
N ILE A 130 0.44 5.24 -11.98
CA ILE A 130 0.82 5.42 -13.38
C ILE A 130 -0.23 6.27 -14.06
N GLY A 131 0.21 7.37 -14.66
CA GLY A 131 -0.62 8.26 -15.46
C GLY A 131 -0.03 8.48 -16.84
N VAL A 132 -0.86 8.97 -17.76
CA VAL A 132 -0.44 9.25 -19.16
C VAL A 132 -0.93 10.62 -19.60
N ARG A 133 -0.08 11.33 -20.33
CA ARG A 133 -0.38 12.57 -21.06
C ARG A 133 0.42 12.56 -22.36
N ASP A 134 -0.25 12.77 -23.49
CA ASP A 134 0.37 12.88 -24.82
C ASP A 134 1.38 11.75 -25.13
N ASP A 135 0.97 10.49 -24.86
CA ASP A 135 1.77 9.27 -25.03
C ASP A 135 3.01 9.16 -24.12
N GLN A 136 3.20 10.10 -23.20
CA GLN A 136 4.21 10.01 -22.15
C GLN A 136 3.58 9.45 -20.87
N TYR A 137 4.14 8.37 -20.39
CA TYR A 137 3.75 7.74 -19.13
C TYR A 137 4.58 8.34 -17.99
N SER A 138 3.93 8.66 -16.89
CA SER A 138 4.57 9.17 -15.68
C SER A 138 4.26 8.26 -14.53
N VAL A 139 5.28 7.91 -13.76
CA VAL A 139 5.19 7.06 -12.56
C VAL A 139 5.41 7.92 -11.33
N PHE A 140 4.53 7.75 -10.36
CA PHE A 140 4.56 8.46 -9.09
C PHE A 140 4.60 7.44 -7.95
N GLY A 141 5.42 7.71 -6.94
CA GLY A 141 5.48 6.97 -5.69
C GLY A 141 5.00 7.84 -4.53
N ASN A 142 4.00 7.38 -3.77
CA ASN A 142 3.40 8.16 -2.67
C ASN A 142 3.00 9.58 -3.06
N GLY A 143 2.54 9.78 -4.31
CA GLY A 143 2.14 11.07 -4.86
C GLY A 143 3.29 11.97 -5.31
N GLN A 144 4.55 11.53 -5.23
CA GLN A 144 5.70 12.23 -5.77
C GLN A 144 6.09 11.66 -7.13
N TYR A 145 6.48 12.53 -8.05
CA TYR A 145 6.98 12.12 -9.35
C TYR A 145 8.30 11.34 -9.19
N ASN A 146 8.38 10.15 -9.79
CA ASN A 146 9.57 9.32 -9.79
C ASN A 146 10.31 9.41 -11.13
N PHE A 147 9.63 9.06 -12.22
CA PHE A 147 10.18 9.08 -13.58
C PHE A 147 9.06 9.06 -14.63
N ALA A 148 9.43 9.36 -15.86
CA ALA A 148 8.56 9.19 -17.02
C ALA A 148 9.21 8.31 -18.09
N PHE A 149 8.39 7.79 -19.00
CA PHE A 149 8.86 7.08 -20.18
C PHE A 149 7.87 7.23 -21.36
N PRO A 150 8.35 7.20 -22.61
CA PRO A 150 9.77 7.25 -22.98
C PRO A 150 10.40 8.60 -22.59
N ASP A 151 11.62 8.58 -22.09
CA ASP A 151 12.45 9.77 -21.84
C ASP A 151 13.91 9.48 -22.19
N ASP A 152 14.18 9.49 -23.48
CA ASP A 152 15.51 9.21 -24.02
C ASP A 152 16.51 10.31 -23.66
N TYR A 153 16.03 11.55 -23.50
CA TYR A 153 16.90 12.70 -23.26
C TYR A 153 17.51 12.62 -21.85
N GLU A 154 16.72 12.50 -20.83
CA GLU A 154 17.21 12.45 -19.45
C GLU A 154 18.03 11.17 -19.21
N ASN A 155 17.51 10.00 -19.61
CA ASN A 155 18.18 8.73 -19.41
C ASN A 155 19.53 8.64 -20.16
N SER A 156 19.63 9.19 -21.38
CA SER A 156 20.91 9.21 -22.11
C SER A 156 21.95 10.08 -21.41
N GLN A 157 21.55 11.24 -20.90
CA GLN A 157 22.48 12.11 -20.17
C GLN A 157 23.02 11.43 -18.91
N ILE A 158 22.14 10.85 -18.10
CA ILE A 158 22.54 10.16 -16.87
C ILE A 158 23.45 8.96 -17.20
N ALA A 159 23.03 8.10 -18.12
CA ALA A 159 23.80 6.91 -18.48
C ALA A 159 25.19 7.27 -19.01
N HIS A 160 25.28 8.16 -20.02
CA HIS A 160 26.53 8.46 -20.64
C HIS A 160 27.47 9.25 -19.72
N LEU A 161 26.95 10.16 -18.90
CA LEU A 161 27.77 10.88 -17.92
C LEU A 161 28.43 9.91 -16.93
N VAL A 162 27.68 8.95 -16.39
CA VAL A 162 28.20 7.98 -15.41
C VAL A 162 29.12 6.96 -16.08
N MET A 163 28.71 6.41 -17.22
CA MET A 163 29.46 5.35 -17.91
C MET A 163 30.82 5.85 -18.46
N THR A 164 30.93 7.13 -18.81
CA THR A 164 32.18 7.71 -19.28
C THR A 164 33.20 8.05 -18.18
N GLN A 165 32.79 7.98 -16.90
CA GLN A 165 33.74 8.16 -15.78
C GLN A 165 34.71 6.97 -15.63
N HIS A 166 34.41 5.83 -16.23
CA HIS A 166 35.26 4.66 -16.21
C HIS A 166 35.73 4.30 -17.62
N PRO A 167 37.06 4.15 -17.87
CA PRO A 167 37.58 3.94 -19.21
C PRO A 167 37.13 2.66 -19.92
N ALA A 168 36.77 1.61 -19.14
CA ALA A 168 36.30 0.33 -19.67
C ALA A 168 35.36 -0.37 -18.67
N PRO A 169 34.12 0.10 -18.51
CA PRO A 169 33.18 -0.51 -17.58
C PRO A 169 32.77 -1.90 -18.06
N LYS A 170 33.01 -2.93 -17.27
CA LYS A 170 32.65 -4.32 -17.59
C LYS A 170 31.44 -4.81 -16.81
N ARG A 171 31.33 -4.40 -15.55
CA ARG A 171 30.22 -4.76 -14.66
C ARG A 171 29.59 -3.49 -14.13
N VAL A 172 28.29 -3.40 -14.25
CA VAL A 172 27.50 -2.24 -13.81
C VAL A 172 26.51 -2.71 -12.76
N LEU A 173 26.41 -1.99 -11.66
CA LEU A 173 25.36 -2.13 -10.65
C LEU A 173 24.47 -0.89 -10.72
N LEU A 174 23.19 -1.13 -10.96
CA LEU A 174 22.13 -0.12 -10.93
C LEU A 174 21.21 -0.41 -9.76
N ILE A 175 21.02 0.55 -8.85
CA ILE A 175 20.15 0.44 -7.69
C ILE A 175 19.01 1.44 -7.85
N GLY A 176 17.80 0.91 -8.12
CA GLY A 176 16.62 1.71 -8.45
C GLY A 176 16.71 2.43 -9.80
N GLY A 177 15.60 3.03 -10.22
CA GLY A 177 15.54 3.91 -11.39
C GLY A 177 15.73 3.25 -12.76
N GLY A 178 15.76 1.91 -12.83
CA GLY A 178 16.02 1.20 -14.10
C GLY A 178 14.81 1.15 -15.05
N MET A 179 13.63 1.41 -14.57
CA MET A 179 12.39 1.19 -15.33
C MET A 179 12.04 2.32 -16.31
N GLY A 180 12.67 3.47 -16.22
CA GLY A 180 12.39 4.64 -17.08
C GLY A 180 13.12 4.66 -18.43
N GLY A 181 14.02 3.68 -18.72
CA GLY A 181 14.82 3.64 -19.95
C GLY A 181 16.33 3.68 -19.71
N LEU A 182 16.77 3.89 -18.47
CA LEU A 182 18.20 3.97 -18.12
C LEU A 182 18.98 2.70 -18.47
N ILE A 183 18.37 1.53 -18.29
CA ILE A 183 18.98 0.22 -18.64
C ILE A 183 19.33 0.17 -20.13
N ARG A 184 18.42 0.60 -21.00
CA ARG A 184 18.64 0.63 -22.45
C ARG A 184 19.82 1.53 -22.81
N GLU A 185 19.92 2.69 -22.19
CA GLU A 185 21.01 3.65 -22.44
C GLU A 185 22.37 3.10 -21.95
N VAL A 186 22.40 2.45 -20.78
CA VAL A 186 23.61 1.81 -20.26
C VAL A 186 24.06 0.66 -21.18
N LEU A 187 23.14 -0.10 -21.77
CA LEU A 187 23.44 -1.22 -22.67
C LEU A 187 24.04 -0.77 -24.01
N LYS A 188 23.97 0.51 -24.38
CA LYS A 188 24.70 1.07 -25.54
C LYS A 188 26.21 1.08 -25.33
N HIS A 189 26.67 1.00 -24.10
CA HIS A 189 28.09 0.88 -23.78
C HIS A 189 28.56 -0.58 -23.84
N THR A 190 29.89 -0.77 -24.08
CA THR A 190 30.48 -2.10 -24.14
C THR A 190 30.66 -2.68 -22.73
N ILE A 191 29.58 -3.19 -22.15
CA ILE A 191 29.56 -3.85 -20.84
C ILE A 191 29.40 -5.36 -20.97
N GLY A 192 29.89 -6.12 -19.99
CA GLY A 192 29.71 -7.56 -19.87
C GLY A 192 28.44 -7.96 -19.14
N GLU A 193 28.12 -7.27 -18.05
CA GLU A 193 26.91 -7.53 -17.26
C GLU A 193 26.41 -6.26 -16.55
N LEU A 194 25.09 -6.20 -16.35
CA LEU A 194 24.38 -5.20 -15.59
C LEU A 194 23.50 -5.89 -14.55
N HIS A 195 23.73 -5.59 -13.29
CA HIS A 195 22.87 -6.02 -12.18
C HIS A 195 21.95 -4.85 -11.82
N TYR A 196 20.66 -5.07 -11.97
CA TYR A 196 19.61 -4.12 -11.58
C TYR A 196 18.93 -4.61 -10.31
N ILE A 197 18.99 -3.81 -9.26
CA ILE A 197 18.33 -4.07 -7.98
C ILE A 197 17.16 -3.11 -7.85
N GLU A 198 15.95 -3.66 -7.71
CA GLU A 198 14.74 -2.90 -7.43
C GLU A 198 14.09 -3.41 -6.14
N LEU A 199 13.82 -2.48 -5.23
CA LEU A 199 13.24 -2.83 -3.94
C LEU A 199 11.78 -3.28 -4.07
N ASP A 200 11.04 -2.67 -5.00
CA ASP A 200 9.62 -2.92 -5.19
C ASP A 200 9.32 -3.73 -6.46
N PRO A 201 9.09 -5.05 -6.34
CA PRO A 201 8.75 -5.88 -7.50
C PRO A 201 7.43 -5.47 -8.17
N VAL A 202 6.50 -4.84 -7.41
CA VAL A 202 5.23 -4.35 -7.95
C VAL A 202 5.47 -3.19 -8.91
N LEU A 203 6.47 -2.32 -8.64
CA LEU A 203 6.88 -1.26 -9.55
C LEU A 203 7.33 -1.83 -10.90
N ILE A 204 8.14 -2.90 -10.88
CA ILE A 204 8.59 -3.56 -12.12
C ILE A 204 7.39 -4.13 -12.89
N GLU A 205 6.52 -4.87 -12.22
CA GLU A 205 5.37 -5.54 -12.86
C GLU A 205 4.35 -4.55 -13.44
N SER A 206 4.03 -3.51 -12.69
CA SER A 206 3.08 -2.49 -13.13
C SER A 206 3.63 -1.66 -14.28
N THR A 207 4.90 -1.23 -14.20
CA THR A 207 5.52 -0.41 -15.25
C THR A 207 5.70 -1.19 -16.56
N LYS A 208 6.10 -2.46 -16.50
CA LYS A 208 6.27 -3.33 -17.68
C LYS A 208 5.06 -3.38 -18.61
N LYS A 209 3.85 -3.21 -18.08
CA LYS A 209 2.61 -3.21 -18.90
C LYS A 209 2.56 -2.08 -19.92
N TYR A 210 3.27 -1.01 -19.67
CA TYR A 210 3.21 0.23 -20.45
C TYR A 210 4.53 0.59 -21.13
N LEU A 211 5.60 -0.17 -20.87
CA LEU A 211 6.93 0.10 -21.45
C LEU A 211 6.91 -0.07 -22.98
N PRO A 212 7.62 0.83 -23.70
CA PRO A 212 7.87 0.64 -25.12
C PRO A 212 8.65 -0.65 -25.42
N PRO A 213 8.50 -1.24 -26.63
CA PRO A 213 9.18 -2.49 -27.00
C PRO A 213 10.71 -2.47 -26.77
N GLY A 214 11.38 -1.35 -27.08
CA GLY A 214 12.82 -1.23 -26.90
C GLY A 214 13.28 -1.31 -25.44
N GLU A 215 12.44 -0.83 -24.50
CA GLU A 215 12.69 -0.95 -23.06
C GLU A 215 12.48 -2.40 -22.57
N LEU A 216 11.45 -3.07 -23.08
CA LEU A 216 11.19 -4.48 -22.75
C LEU A 216 12.32 -5.38 -23.26
N GLU A 217 12.84 -5.12 -24.48
CA GLU A 217 13.99 -5.82 -25.02
C GLU A 217 15.24 -5.59 -24.16
N ALA A 218 15.48 -4.36 -23.72
CA ALA A 218 16.59 -4.04 -22.85
C ALA A 218 16.51 -4.77 -21.50
N LEU A 219 15.34 -4.85 -20.89
CA LEU A 219 15.13 -5.63 -19.65
C LEU A 219 15.36 -7.15 -19.85
N SER A 220 15.21 -7.62 -21.09
CA SER A 220 15.37 -9.04 -21.44
C SER A 220 16.76 -9.36 -22.00
N ASP A 221 17.67 -8.36 -22.10
CA ASP A 221 19.02 -8.58 -22.59
C ASP A 221 19.79 -9.55 -21.67
N LYS A 222 20.51 -10.48 -22.28
CA LYS A 222 21.29 -11.53 -21.56
C LYS A 222 22.34 -10.98 -20.57
N ARG A 223 22.74 -9.73 -20.73
CA ARG A 223 23.66 -9.03 -19.83
C ARG A 223 22.98 -8.49 -18.58
N VAL A 224 21.65 -8.38 -18.59
CA VAL A 224 20.85 -7.81 -17.50
C VAL A 224 20.38 -8.90 -16.55
N LYS A 225 20.61 -8.69 -15.26
CA LYS A 225 20.08 -9.52 -14.17
C LYS A 225 19.33 -8.62 -13.22
N ILE A 226 18.05 -8.94 -12.99
CA ILE A 226 17.15 -8.16 -12.11
C ILE A 226 17.00 -8.93 -10.79
N PHE A 227 17.12 -8.22 -9.66
CA PHE A 227 17.07 -8.76 -8.31
C PHE A 227 16.06 -7.99 -7.45
#